data_1dfece970e9531da665fa0305312b117
#
_entry.id   1dfece970e9531da665fa0305312b117
#
_cell.length_a   1.000
_cell.length_b   1.000
_cell.length_c   1.000
_cell.angle_alpha   90.00
_cell.angle_beta   90.00
_cell.angle_gamma   90.00
#
_symmetry.space_group_name_H-M   'P 1'
#
loop_
_entity.id
_entity.type
_entity.pdbx_description
1 polymer ?
#
loop_
_entity_poly.entity_id
_entity_poly.type
_entity_poly.pdbx_seq_one_letter_code
_entity_poly.pdbx_strand_id
1 'polypeptide(L)'
;MLVNIIYWLKQKQWLVVAFFLSLILYFLPTPDGLEISGYRVIIIVILFILLILFEPIPLPATAMLIIVLQVLFGIGSANDVASTFMSDSVFFIMGSLMLATAIISQGLDTRLALAIINITGHKTWKISFGFILFCALLSSFIGEHTVTAMMMPVGLTLIRNTILEGDKNKKLSALLLFSIAYGSAIGSIGTPSGGGRNVIMIGYLEQFGVAEITYLTWMKYAYPILLIQIPITAIILWRTFFPEKLILDSAVRKLKIQVAHSGKLSNQQILSILIFILIFFGWVFFSSTLGLGMISLIGVITYLSFGLIDWREINKNTNWGLIMLFGAAISVGVQMKETGAALWIANNFLNYVDNIFINAQFSHSIISIIITSSLTNILSNAATIAVLGPIIINISGDSI
;
A
#
# COMPACT_ATOMS: atom_id res chain seq x y z
N MET A 1 -34.82 -11.69 -23.17
CA MET A 1 -34.28 -12.23 -21.90
C MET A 1 -32.95 -12.95 -22.10
N LEU A 2 -32.86 -13.95 -22.97
CA LEU A 2 -31.60 -14.70 -23.27
C LEU A 2 -30.46 -13.81 -23.74
N VAL A 3 -30.68 -12.86 -24.63
CA VAL A 3 -29.65 -11.94 -25.12
C VAL A 3 -29.07 -11.09 -23.99
N ASN A 4 -29.87 -10.63 -23.04
CA ASN A 4 -29.40 -9.86 -21.88
C ASN A 4 -28.59 -10.73 -20.92
N ILE A 5 -28.94 -12.02 -20.77
CA ILE A 5 -28.19 -12.98 -19.95
C ILE A 5 -26.82 -13.26 -20.58
N ILE A 6 -26.77 -13.51 -21.90
CA ILE A 6 -25.53 -13.74 -22.63
C ILE A 6 -24.60 -12.50 -22.56
N TYR A 7 -25.15 -11.31 -22.72
CA TYR A 7 -24.39 -10.06 -22.59
C TYR A 7 -23.85 -9.87 -21.16
N TRP A 8 -24.66 -10.14 -20.13
CA TRP A 8 -24.23 -10.12 -18.75
C TRP A 8 -23.13 -11.14 -18.45
N LEU A 9 -23.29 -12.39 -18.92
CA LEU A 9 -22.29 -13.44 -18.79
C LEU A 9 -20.95 -13.05 -19.44
N LYS A 10 -21.02 -12.40 -20.61
CA LYS A 10 -19.81 -11.90 -21.29
C LYS A 10 -19.13 -10.77 -20.54
N GLN A 11 -19.88 -9.87 -19.94
CA GLN A 11 -19.33 -8.80 -19.09
C GLN A 11 -18.76 -9.33 -17.78
N LYS A 12 -19.34 -10.39 -17.22
CA LYS A 12 -18.95 -10.99 -15.94
C LYS A 12 -18.27 -12.35 -16.10
N GLN A 13 -17.67 -12.58 -17.28
CA GLN A 13 -17.05 -13.87 -17.59
C GLN A 13 -16.04 -14.34 -16.54
N TRP A 14 -15.21 -13.43 -16.01
CA TRP A 14 -14.22 -13.76 -14.97
C TRP A 14 -14.84 -14.09 -13.62
N LEU A 15 -15.97 -13.49 -13.28
CA LEU A 15 -16.74 -13.87 -12.09
C LEU A 15 -17.28 -15.31 -12.24
N VAL A 16 -17.82 -15.62 -13.42
CA VAL A 16 -18.33 -16.96 -13.73
C VAL A 16 -17.22 -17.98 -13.70
N VAL A 17 -16.09 -17.68 -14.33
CA VAL A 17 -14.90 -18.56 -14.33
C VAL A 17 -14.40 -18.80 -12.92
N ALA A 18 -14.23 -17.75 -12.11
CA ALA A 18 -13.76 -17.86 -10.73
C ALA A 18 -14.71 -18.71 -9.87
N PHE A 19 -16.02 -18.51 -10.02
CA PHE A 19 -17.04 -19.27 -9.31
C PHE A 19 -17.04 -20.76 -9.72
N PHE A 20 -17.04 -21.05 -11.03
CA PHE A 20 -17.01 -22.43 -11.51
C PHE A 20 -15.73 -23.16 -11.14
N LEU A 21 -14.57 -22.49 -11.22
CA LEU A 21 -13.31 -23.08 -10.78
C LEU A 21 -13.36 -23.43 -9.29
N SER A 22 -13.85 -22.51 -8.44
CA SER A 22 -13.98 -22.76 -7.00
C SER A 22 -14.97 -23.90 -6.72
N LEU A 23 -16.05 -23.99 -7.49
CA LEU A 23 -17.02 -25.08 -7.37
C LEU A 23 -16.42 -26.42 -7.79
N ILE A 24 -15.64 -26.47 -8.86
CA ILE A 24 -14.93 -27.69 -9.30
C ILE A 24 -13.95 -28.12 -8.21
N LEU A 25 -13.13 -27.20 -7.70
CA LEU A 25 -12.18 -27.47 -6.62
C LEU A 25 -12.88 -28.01 -5.37
N TYR A 26 -14.05 -27.47 -5.02
CA TYR A 26 -14.81 -27.90 -3.85
C TYR A 26 -15.25 -29.38 -3.90
N PHE A 27 -15.47 -29.94 -5.09
CA PHE A 27 -15.84 -31.35 -5.27
C PHE A 27 -14.63 -32.30 -5.49
N LEU A 28 -13.42 -31.76 -5.62
CA LEU A 28 -12.22 -32.57 -5.70
C LEU A 28 -11.85 -33.14 -4.32
N PRO A 29 -11.18 -34.31 -4.28
CA PRO A 29 -10.67 -34.83 -3.02
C PRO A 29 -9.62 -33.91 -2.43
N THR A 30 -9.59 -33.83 -1.10
CA THR A 30 -8.55 -33.08 -0.39
C THR A 30 -7.18 -33.68 -0.65
N PRO A 31 -6.15 -32.86 -0.91
CA PRO A 31 -4.78 -33.34 -1.05
C PRO A 31 -4.27 -34.02 0.24
N ASP A 32 -3.35 -34.96 0.06
CA ASP A 32 -2.73 -35.68 1.18
C ASP A 32 -2.02 -34.70 2.13
N GLY A 33 -2.20 -34.93 3.43
CA GLY A 33 -1.59 -34.12 4.48
C GLY A 33 -2.25 -32.77 4.75
N LEU A 34 -3.40 -32.46 4.13
CA LEU A 34 -4.16 -31.25 4.38
C LEU A 34 -5.56 -31.58 4.92
N GLU A 35 -5.98 -30.90 6.00
CA GLU A 35 -7.33 -31.04 6.51
C GLU A 35 -8.36 -30.38 5.56
N ILE A 36 -9.63 -30.80 5.64
CA ILE A 36 -10.73 -30.28 4.82
C ILE A 36 -10.89 -28.76 5.01
N SER A 37 -10.73 -28.28 6.26
CA SER A 37 -10.76 -26.84 6.58
C SER A 37 -9.68 -26.06 5.84
N GLY A 38 -8.45 -26.56 5.84
CA GLY A 38 -7.33 -25.98 5.13
C GLY A 38 -7.52 -25.98 3.61
N TYR A 39 -8.07 -27.06 3.06
CA TYR A 39 -8.39 -27.13 1.63
C TYR A 39 -9.44 -26.09 1.22
N ARG A 40 -10.49 -25.91 2.03
CA ARG A 40 -11.52 -24.90 1.81
C ARG A 40 -10.94 -23.47 1.86
N VAL A 41 -10.00 -23.20 2.76
CA VAL A 41 -9.29 -21.90 2.80
C VAL A 41 -8.51 -21.69 1.51
N ILE A 42 -7.81 -22.70 0.99
CA ILE A 42 -7.07 -22.59 -0.28
C ILE A 42 -8.02 -22.25 -1.43
N ILE A 43 -9.21 -22.86 -1.51
CA ILE A 43 -10.23 -22.53 -2.51
C ILE A 43 -10.63 -21.06 -2.41
N ILE A 44 -10.86 -20.55 -1.19
CA ILE A 44 -11.19 -19.13 -0.97
C ILE A 44 -10.04 -18.22 -1.39
N VAL A 45 -8.79 -18.58 -1.11
CA VAL A 45 -7.61 -17.82 -1.50
C VAL A 45 -7.49 -17.75 -3.03
N ILE A 46 -7.67 -18.87 -3.73
CA ILE A 46 -7.67 -18.93 -5.20
C ILE A 46 -8.78 -18.02 -5.77
N LEU A 47 -9.98 -18.11 -5.22
CA LEU A 47 -11.10 -17.24 -5.61
C LEU A 47 -10.77 -15.77 -5.36
N PHE A 48 -10.21 -15.46 -4.21
CA PHE A 48 -9.80 -14.10 -3.83
C PHE A 48 -8.78 -13.52 -4.80
N ILE A 49 -7.74 -14.30 -5.16
CA ILE A 49 -6.74 -13.92 -6.16
C ILE A 49 -7.40 -13.59 -7.50
N LEU A 50 -8.27 -14.48 -8.01
CA LEU A 50 -8.95 -14.29 -9.29
C LEU A 50 -9.85 -13.04 -9.28
N LEU A 51 -10.58 -12.81 -8.19
CA LEU A 51 -11.45 -11.64 -8.06
C LEU A 51 -10.67 -10.33 -7.98
N ILE A 52 -9.50 -10.32 -7.33
CA ILE A 52 -8.63 -9.14 -7.29
C ILE A 52 -7.94 -8.91 -8.64
N LEU A 53 -7.48 -9.97 -9.29
CA LEU A 53 -6.74 -9.89 -10.55
C LEU A 53 -7.60 -9.36 -11.70
N PHE A 54 -8.83 -9.85 -11.81
CA PHE A 54 -9.72 -9.52 -12.91
C PHE A 54 -10.79 -8.46 -12.57
N GLU A 55 -10.93 -8.10 -11.31
CA GLU A 55 -11.88 -7.12 -10.78
C GLU A 55 -13.30 -7.20 -11.41
N PRO A 56 -13.90 -8.39 -11.54
CA PRO A 56 -15.24 -8.54 -12.14
C PRO A 56 -16.33 -7.90 -11.30
N ILE A 57 -16.07 -7.71 -10.01
CA ILE A 57 -16.90 -6.97 -9.04
C ILE A 57 -16.03 -5.96 -8.29
N PRO A 58 -16.61 -4.88 -7.74
CA PRO A 58 -15.85 -3.90 -6.96
C PRO A 58 -15.12 -4.54 -5.76
N LEU A 59 -13.93 -4.03 -5.41
CA LEU A 59 -13.12 -4.54 -4.28
C LEU A 59 -13.89 -4.69 -2.95
N PRO A 60 -14.76 -3.74 -2.53
CA PRO A 60 -15.59 -3.95 -1.33
C PRO A 60 -16.49 -5.18 -1.42
N ALA A 61 -17.09 -5.44 -2.58
CA ALA A 61 -17.95 -6.61 -2.79
C ALA A 61 -17.13 -7.91 -2.75
N THR A 62 -15.92 -7.91 -3.31
CA THR A 62 -14.97 -9.03 -3.19
C THR A 62 -14.66 -9.30 -1.72
N ALA A 63 -14.33 -8.28 -0.95
CA ALA A 63 -14.04 -8.41 0.49
C ALA A 63 -15.21 -9.02 1.26
N MET A 64 -16.43 -8.50 1.04
CA MET A 64 -17.64 -9.03 1.68
C MET A 64 -17.89 -10.50 1.30
N LEU A 65 -17.72 -10.85 0.03
CA LEU A 65 -17.89 -12.22 -0.45
C LEU A 65 -16.93 -13.18 0.26
N ILE A 66 -15.66 -12.80 0.39
CA ILE A 66 -14.64 -13.61 1.05
C ILE A 66 -14.98 -13.86 2.52
N ILE A 67 -15.47 -12.85 3.23
CA ILE A 67 -15.90 -12.99 4.64
C ILE A 67 -17.07 -13.97 4.73
N VAL A 68 -18.08 -13.81 3.88
CA VAL A 68 -19.26 -14.68 3.86
C VAL A 68 -18.87 -16.13 3.55
N LEU A 69 -17.96 -16.35 2.61
CA LEU A 69 -17.51 -17.69 2.25
C LEU A 69 -16.74 -18.40 3.37
N GLN A 70 -15.97 -17.68 4.18
CA GLN A 70 -15.30 -18.27 5.35
C GLN A 70 -16.31 -18.90 6.32
N VAL A 71 -17.42 -18.20 6.57
CA VAL A 71 -18.50 -18.70 7.44
C VAL A 71 -19.29 -19.82 6.78
N LEU A 72 -19.66 -19.66 5.50
CA LEU A 72 -20.44 -20.67 4.75
C LEU A 72 -19.67 -21.99 4.58
N PHE A 73 -18.35 -21.94 4.42
CA PHE A 73 -17.52 -23.13 4.32
C PHE A 73 -17.18 -23.73 5.68
N GLY A 74 -17.68 -23.13 6.79
CA GLY A 74 -17.46 -23.64 8.13
C GLY A 74 -16.00 -23.55 8.58
N ILE A 75 -15.26 -22.57 8.10
CA ILE A 75 -13.85 -22.37 8.44
C ILE A 75 -13.75 -21.66 9.80
N GLY A 76 -14.57 -20.65 10.05
CA GLY A 76 -14.65 -19.94 11.32
C GLY A 76 -16.08 -19.54 11.67
N SER A 77 -16.33 -19.24 12.94
CA SER A 77 -17.62 -18.67 13.33
C SER A 77 -17.76 -17.23 12.79
N ALA A 78 -19.00 -16.73 12.69
CA ALA A 78 -19.26 -15.36 12.26
C ALA A 78 -18.53 -14.32 13.14
N ASN A 79 -18.43 -14.58 14.45
CA ASN A 79 -17.73 -13.69 15.38
C ASN A 79 -16.21 -13.73 15.20
N ASP A 80 -15.63 -14.91 14.99
CA ASP A 80 -14.18 -15.05 14.76
C ASP A 80 -13.76 -14.32 13.48
N VAL A 81 -14.50 -14.55 12.39
CA VAL A 81 -14.24 -13.89 11.10
C VAL A 81 -14.44 -12.37 11.22
N ALA A 82 -15.46 -11.90 11.94
CA ALA A 82 -15.69 -10.48 12.15
C ALA A 82 -14.60 -9.83 13.00
N SER A 83 -14.10 -10.49 14.04
CA SER A 83 -13.03 -9.98 14.90
C SER A 83 -11.69 -9.86 14.18
N THR A 84 -11.35 -10.83 13.34
CA THR A 84 -10.12 -10.80 12.54
C THR A 84 -10.22 -9.77 11.41
N PHE A 85 -11.42 -9.59 10.82
CA PHE A 85 -11.68 -8.60 9.78
C PHE A 85 -11.51 -7.16 10.27
N MET A 86 -11.87 -6.83 11.52
CA MET A 86 -11.72 -5.50 12.12
C MET A 86 -10.67 -5.50 13.24
N SER A 87 -9.50 -6.03 12.95
CA SER A 87 -8.33 -6.04 13.85
C SER A 87 -7.72 -4.63 14.01
N ASP A 88 -6.82 -4.44 14.99
CA ASP A 88 -6.09 -3.17 15.21
C ASP A 88 -5.35 -2.72 13.95
N SER A 89 -4.78 -3.65 13.19
CA SER A 89 -4.15 -3.36 11.90
C SER A 89 -5.12 -2.73 10.89
N VAL A 90 -6.38 -3.16 10.85
CA VAL A 90 -7.41 -2.58 9.97
C VAL A 90 -7.84 -1.20 10.46
N PHE A 91 -8.00 -1.02 11.77
CA PHE A 91 -8.24 0.30 12.36
C PHE A 91 -7.09 1.27 12.08
N PHE A 92 -5.85 0.79 12.10
CA PHE A 92 -4.70 1.60 11.73
C PHE A 92 -4.73 2.05 10.26
N ILE A 93 -5.02 1.13 9.33
CA ILE A 93 -5.17 1.46 7.91
C ILE A 93 -6.29 2.46 7.70
N MET A 94 -7.43 2.23 8.33
CA MET A 94 -8.59 3.14 8.28
C MET A 94 -8.23 4.53 8.80
N GLY A 95 -7.68 4.61 10.00
CA GLY A 95 -7.29 5.87 10.62
C GLY A 95 -6.20 6.61 9.85
N SER A 96 -5.19 5.90 9.33
CA SER A 96 -4.11 6.52 8.55
C SER A 96 -4.60 7.09 7.21
N LEU A 97 -5.53 6.43 6.52
CA LEU A 97 -6.17 6.95 5.30
C LEU A 97 -7.04 8.17 5.58
N MET A 98 -7.77 8.17 6.70
CA MET A 98 -8.56 9.33 7.14
C MET A 98 -7.65 10.50 7.52
N LEU A 99 -6.55 10.27 8.24
CA LEU A 99 -5.55 11.30 8.57
C LEU A 99 -4.88 11.87 7.33
N ALA A 100 -4.55 11.02 6.35
CA ALA A 100 -4.01 11.47 5.07
C ALA A 100 -4.99 12.43 4.37
N THR A 101 -6.28 12.10 4.34
CA THR A 101 -7.33 12.99 3.81
C THR A 101 -7.37 14.31 4.58
N ALA A 102 -7.29 14.28 5.91
CA ALA A 102 -7.31 15.47 6.75
C ALA A 102 -6.09 16.39 6.51
N ILE A 103 -4.92 15.83 6.27
CA ILE A 103 -3.70 16.59 5.95
C ILE A 103 -3.80 17.26 4.58
N ILE A 104 -4.33 16.55 3.59
CA ILE A 104 -4.52 17.09 2.23
C ILE A 104 -5.49 18.28 2.26
N SER A 105 -6.60 18.15 2.99
CA SER A 105 -7.64 19.21 3.06
C SER A 105 -7.11 20.55 3.58
N GLN A 106 -5.98 20.54 4.31
CA GLN A 106 -5.33 21.76 4.79
C GLN A 106 -4.50 22.50 3.72
N GLY A 107 -4.40 21.98 2.48
CA GLY A 107 -3.65 22.62 1.39
C GLY A 107 -2.16 22.77 1.68
N LEU A 108 -1.57 21.82 2.40
CA LEU A 108 -0.13 21.81 2.71
C LEU A 108 0.73 21.44 1.49
N ASP A 109 0.13 20.87 0.45
CA ASP A 109 0.75 20.48 -0.83
C ASP A 109 1.49 21.63 -1.52
N THR A 110 0.84 22.76 -1.67
CA THR A 110 1.41 23.96 -2.29
C THR A 110 2.64 24.48 -1.55
N ARG A 111 2.65 24.36 -0.24
CA ARG A 111 3.76 24.77 0.60
C ARG A 111 4.96 23.84 0.50
N LEU A 112 4.69 22.55 0.45
CA LEU A 112 5.71 21.53 0.23
C LEU A 112 6.38 21.74 -1.14
N ALA A 113 5.59 22.03 -2.17
CA ALA A 113 6.12 22.38 -3.49
C ALA A 113 7.11 23.55 -3.45
N LEU A 114 6.77 24.61 -2.71
CA LEU A 114 7.68 25.75 -2.52
C LEU A 114 8.96 25.35 -1.78
N ALA A 115 8.85 24.58 -0.71
CA ALA A 115 9.99 24.13 0.06
C ALA A 115 10.97 23.36 -0.84
N ILE A 116 10.45 22.43 -1.66
CA ILE A 116 11.25 21.67 -2.63
C ILE A 116 12.01 22.61 -3.57
N ILE A 117 11.29 23.52 -4.22
CA ILE A 117 11.90 24.41 -5.22
C ILE A 117 12.87 25.41 -4.61
N ASN A 118 12.62 25.88 -3.39
CA ASN A 118 13.55 26.79 -2.71
C ASN A 118 14.87 26.08 -2.37
N ILE A 119 14.83 24.80 -2.04
CA ILE A 119 16.01 24.00 -1.70
C ILE A 119 16.75 23.54 -2.96
N THR A 120 16.02 23.08 -3.99
CA THR A 120 16.61 22.49 -5.20
C THR A 120 17.07 23.52 -6.22
N GLY A 121 16.50 24.73 -6.21
CA GLY A 121 16.79 25.79 -7.16
C GLY A 121 16.25 25.50 -8.56
N HIS A 122 17.03 25.81 -9.60
CA HIS A 122 16.55 25.84 -11.00
C HIS A 122 17.08 24.70 -11.88
N LYS A 123 18.07 23.90 -11.38
CA LYS A 123 18.67 22.81 -12.15
C LYS A 123 17.76 21.60 -12.20
N THR A 124 17.45 21.07 -13.37
CA THR A 124 16.51 19.96 -13.57
C THR A 124 16.87 18.72 -12.74
N TRP A 125 18.17 18.35 -12.68
CA TRP A 125 18.59 17.20 -11.87
C TRP A 125 18.33 17.38 -10.38
N LYS A 126 18.52 18.61 -9.85
CA LYS A 126 18.23 18.92 -8.45
C LYS A 126 16.73 18.88 -8.15
N ILE A 127 15.91 19.37 -9.08
CA ILE A 127 14.44 19.34 -8.96
C ILE A 127 13.95 17.88 -8.99
N SER A 128 14.46 17.07 -9.93
CA SER A 128 14.14 15.64 -10.01
C SER A 128 14.54 14.90 -8.72
N PHE A 129 15.78 15.10 -8.24
CA PHE A 129 16.24 14.53 -6.98
C PHE A 129 15.42 15.03 -5.78
N GLY A 130 15.09 16.32 -5.76
CA GLY A 130 14.22 16.90 -4.73
C GLY A 130 12.84 16.27 -4.71
N PHE A 131 12.21 16.04 -5.87
CA PHE A 131 10.95 15.31 -5.94
C PHE A 131 11.08 13.89 -5.38
N ILE A 132 12.10 13.14 -5.76
CA ILE A 132 12.32 11.78 -5.22
C ILE A 132 12.46 11.83 -3.70
N LEU A 133 13.33 12.69 -3.19
CA LEU A 133 13.64 12.78 -1.76
C LEU A 133 12.41 13.22 -0.94
N PHE A 134 11.75 14.32 -1.35
CA PHE A 134 10.60 14.84 -0.61
C PHE A 134 9.38 13.92 -0.70
N CYS A 135 9.11 13.37 -1.90
CA CYS A 135 8.03 12.37 -2.04
C CYS A 135 8.32 11.13 -1.21
N ALA A 136 9.58 10.65 -1.16
CA ALA A 136 9.94 9.51 -0.33
C ALA A 136 9.75 9.80 1.17
N LEU A 137 10.22 10.94 1.65
CA LEU A 137 10.05 11.31 3.06
C LEU A 137 8.59 11.48 3.43
N LEU A 138 7.80 12.16 2.61
CA LEU A 138 6.38 12.38 2.90
C LEU A 138 5.56 11.09 2.81
N SER A 139 5.80 10.26 1.78
CA SER A 139 5.04 9.03 1.60
C SER A 139 5.33 7.98 2.67
N SER A 140 6.47 8.11 3.36
CA SER A 140 6.72 7.31 4.55
C SER A 140 5.64 7.48 5.62
N PHE A 141 5.01 8.65 5.71
CA PHE A 141 4.05 8.95 6.76
C PHE A 141 2.59 9.01 6.30
N ILE A 142 2.33 9.51 5.09
CA ILE A 142 0.96 9.77 4.61
C ILE A 142 0.55 8.90 3.41
N GLY A 143 1.41 7.98 3.00
CA GLY A 143 1.15 7.00 1.95
C GLY A 143 1.45 7.46 0.54
N GLU A 144 1.80 6.49 -0.32
CA GLU A 144 2.28 6.74 -1.69
C GLU A 144 1.23 7.39 -2.60
N HIS A 145 -0.02 6.92 -2.54
CA HIS A 145 -1.09 7.44 -3.40
C HIS A 145 -1.42 8.89 -3.08
N THR A 146 -1.43 9.22 -1.78
CA THR A 146 -1.67 10.57 -1.27
C THR A 146 -0.60 11.54 -1.74
N VAL A 147 0.68 11.19 -1.54
CA VAL A 147 1.80 12.04 -1.94
C VAL A 147 1.88 12.19 -3.44
N THR A 148 1.67 11.12 -4.20
CA THR A 148 1.63 11.18 -5.67
C THR A 148 0.52 12.11 -6.16
N ALA A 149 -0.70 11.99 -5.63
CA ALA A 149 -1.82 12.84 -6.00
C ALA A 149 -1.57 14.31 -5.65
N MET A 150 -0.96 14.57 -4.48
CA MET A 150 -0.59 15.90 -4.00
C MET A 150 0.51 16.56 -4.86
N MET A 151 1.53 15.80 -5.24
CA MET A 151 2.70 16.34 -5.95
C MET A 151 2.56 16.34 -7.47
N MET A 152 1.64 15.56 -8.04
CA MET A 152 1.39 15.49 -9.48
C MET A 152 1.04 16.86 -10.09
N PRO A 153 0.13 17.69 -9.53
CA PRO A 153 -0.16 19.03 -10.04
C PRO A 153 1.07 19.94 -10.07
N VAL A 154 1.98 19.80 -9.09
CA VAL A 154 3.23 20.57 -9.03
C VAL A 154 4.15 20.20 -10.20
N GLY A 155 4.34 18.90 -10.43
CA GLY A 155 5.11 18.39 -11.57
C GLY A 155 4.52 18.84 -12.91
N LEU A 156 3.20 18.73 -13.07
CA LEU A 156 2.50 19.18 -14.28
C LEU A 156 2.63 20.69 -14.51
N THR A 157 2.58 21.49 -13.44
CA THR A 157 2.76 22.96 -13.54
C THR A 157 4.17 23.31 -14.02
N LEU A 158 5.21 22.65 -13.51
CA LEU A 158 6.58 22.83 -13.98
C LEU A 158 6.72 22.44 -15.47
N ILE A 159 6.15 21.30 -15.85
CA ILE A 159 6.17 20.82 -17.24
C ILE A 159 5.48 21.83 -18.16
N ARG A 160 4.23 22.20 -17.87
CA ARG A 160 3.44 23.15 -18.69
C ARG A 160 4.12 24.51 -18.85
N ASN A 161 4.77 25.02 -17.79
CA ASN A 161 5.47 26.30 -17.85
C ASN A 161 6.84 26.23 -18.55
N THR A 162 7.35 25.02 -18.81
CA THR A 162 8.62 24.80 -19.51
C THR A 162 8.43 24.52 -20.99
N ILE A 163 7.32 23.87 -21.36
CA ILE A 163 7.00 23.48 -22.72
C ILE A 163 6.29 24.65 -23.41
N LEU A 164 6.91 25.22 -24.43
CA LEU A 164 6.23 26.11 -25.37
C LEU A 164 5.39 25.26 -26.33
N GLU A 165 4.31 25.82 -26.87
CA GLU A 165 3.49 25.14 -27.90
C GLU A 165 4.36 24.66 -29.04
N GLY A 166 4.38 23.34 -29.31
CA GLY A 166 5.17 22.70 -30.36
C GLY A 166 6.41 21.93 -29.89
N ASP A 167 6.88 22.12 -28.67
CA ASP A 167 8.06 21.45 -28.12
C ASP A 167 7.69 20.07 -27.53
N LYS A 168 8.28 18.99 -28.07
CA LYS A 168 8.06 17.62 -27.55
C LYS A 168 9.09 17.27 -26.46
N ASN A 169 9.03 17.93 -25.29
CA ASN A 169 9.91 17.64 -24.14
C ASN A 169 9.43 16.36 -23.37
N LYS A 170 9.36 15.23 -24.08
CA LYS A 170 8.84 13.97 -23.52
C LYS A 170 9.72 13.44 -22.38
N LYS A 171 11.04 13.54 -22.52
CA LYS A 171 12.00 13.04 -21.51
C LYS A 171 11.97 13.87 -20.24
N LEU A 172 11.86 15.20 -20.33
CA LEU A 172 11.67 16.06 -19.15
C LEU A 172 10.38 15.72 -18.41
N SER A 173 9.27 15.57 -19.14
CA SER A 173 7.99 15.21 -18.55
C SER A 173 8.05 13.85 -17.86
N ALA A 174 8.63 12.84 -18.51
CA ALA A 174 8.83 11.52 -17.96
C ALA A 174 9.72 11.57 -16.70
N LEU A 175 10.85 12.27 -16.74
CA LEU A 175 11.76 12.43 -15.63
C LEU A 175 11.03 12.98 -14.38
N LEU A 176 10.32 14.11 -14.52
CA LEU A 176 9.66 14.76 -13.39
C LEU A 176 8.49 13.94 -12.84
N LEU A 177 7.66 13.36 -13.71
CA LEU A 177 6.52 12.54 -13.26
C LEU A 177 6.97 11.23 -12.62
N PHE A 178 7.96 10.55 -13.21
CA PHE A 178 8.52 9.34 -12.60
C PHE A 178 9.31 9.63 -11.31
N SER A 179 9.93 10.82 -11.19
CA SER A 179 10.56 11.23 -9.92
C SER A 179 9.54 11.32 -8.77
N ILE A 180 8.34 11.83 -9.05
CA ILE A 180 7.24 11.87 -8.08
C ILE A 180 6.73 10.45 -7.79
N ALA A 181 6.42 9.68 -8.82
CA ALA A 181 5.83 8.34 -8.68
C ALA A 181 6.77 7.37 -7.95
N TYR A 182 8.01 7.23 -8.41
CA TYR A 182 8.99 6.35 -7.77
C TYR A 182 9.43 6.86 -6.40
N GLY A 183 9.58 8.18 -6.22
CA GLY A 183 9.86 8.76 -4.91
C GLY A 183 8.77 8.38 -3.89
N SER A 184 7.50 8.52 -4.26
CA SER A 184 6.38 8.14 -3.41
C SER A 184 6.34 6.63 -3.15
N ALA A 185 6.54 5.80 -4.17
CA ALA A 185 6.51 4.34 -4.04
C ALA A 185 7.63 3.81 -3.13
N ILE A 186 8.86 4.30 -3.30
CA ILE A 186 10.01 3.94 -2.47
C ILE A 186 9.79 4.38 -1.03
N GLY A 187 9.33 5.61 -0.82
CA GLY A 187 9.14 6.16 0.52
C GLY A 187 8.11 5.41 1.34
N SER A 188 7.08 4.87 0.70
CA SER A 188 5.98 4.20 1.40
C SER A 188 6.37 2.96 2.21
N ILE A 189 7.56 2.40 2.01
CA ILE A 189 8.07 1.32 2.85
C ILE A 189 8.64 1.81 4.19
N GLY A 190 8.95 3.10 4.31
CA GLY A 190 9.74 3.65 5.42
C GLY A 190 9.09 3.49 6.80
N THR A 191 7.78 3.60 6.89
CA THR A 191 7.04 3.43 8.16
C THR A 191 5.78 2.58 7.96
N PRO A 192 5.18 2.07 9.03
CA PRO A 192 3.89 1.38 8.95
C PRO A 192 2.80 2.22 8.28
N SER A 193 2.71 3.52 8.58
CA SER A 193 1.70 4.42 8.01
C SER A 193 1.94 4.78 6.54
N GLY A 194 3.12 4.50 5.99
CA GLY A 194 3.45 4.75 4.59
C GLY A 194 2.70 3.88 3.59
N GLY A 195 2.21 2.71 4.00
CA GLY A 195 1.44 1.85 3.12
C GLY A 195 0.72 0.72 3.85
N GLY A 196 -0.54 0.47 3.45
CA GLY A 196 -1.35 -0.61 4.05
C GLY A 196 -0.70 -1.99 3.98
N ARG A 197 0.12 -2.25 2.96
CA ARG A 197 0.90 -3.49 2.83
C ARG A 197 1.86 -3.73 4.00
N ASN A 198 2.46 -2.67 4.55
CA ASN A 198 3.37 -2.77 5.68
C ASN A 198 2.61 -3.26 6.92
N VAL A 199 1.42 -2.71 7.11
CA VAL A 199 0.54 -3.04 8.25
C VAL A 199 0.00 -4.45 8.17
N ILE A 200 -0.37 -4.92 6.97
CA ILE A 200 -0.80 -6.31 6.77
C ILE A 200 0.32 -7.26 7.19
N MET A 201 1.56 -6.98 6.76
CA MET A 201 2.70 -7.82 7.11
C MET A 201 3.01 -7.79 8.61
N ILE A 202 2.94 -6.62 9.25
CA ILE A 202 3.07 -6.48 10.70
C ILE A 202 1.99 -7.32 11.41
N GLY A 203 0.73 -7.19 10.97
CA GLY A 203 -0.38 -7.96 11.53
C GLY A 203 -0.19 -9.47 11.37
N TYR A 204 0.34 -9.93 10.26
CA TYR A 204 0.66 -11.36 10.08
C TYR A 204 1.81 -11.81 10.98
N LEU A 205 2.92 -11.05 11.08
CA LEU A 205 4.04 -11.40 11.95
C LEU A 205 3.60 -11.52 13.40
N GLU A 206 2.75 -10.62 13.87
CA GLU A 206 2.16 -10.64 15.20
C GLU A 206 1.23 -11.86 15.40
N GLN A 207 0.28 -12.07 14.48
CA GLN A 207 -0.68 -13.17 14.53
C GLN A 207 -0.01 -14.54 14.42
N PHE A 208 1.06 -14.67 13.65
CA PHE A 208 1.84 -15.89 13.55
C PHE A 208 2.77 -16.10 14.76
N GLY A 209 2.88 -15.09 15.66
CA GLY A 209 3.73 -15.18 16.85
C GLY A 209 5.22 -15.13 16.55
N VAL A 210 5.60 -14.60 15.39
CA VAL A 210 7.00 -14.52 14.96
C VAL A 210 7.71 -13.36 15.62
N ALA A 211 7.10 -12.16 15.61
CA ALA A 211 7.67 -10.97 16.23
C ALA A 211 6.60 -9.88 16.45
N GLU A 212 6.74 -9.15 17.55
CA GLU A 212 6.03 -7.89 17.77
C GLU A 212 6.81 -6.75 17.09
N ILE A 213 6.32 -6.26 15.99
CA ILE A 213 6.97 -5.20 15.21
C ILE A 213 6.37 -3.84 15.60
N THR A 214 7.08 -3.12 16.46
CA THR A 214 6.70 -1.73 16.80
C THR A 214 6.94 -0.80 15.62
N TYR A 215 6.36 0.40 15.68
CA TYR A 215 6.55 1.45 14.66
C TYR A 215 8.04 1.75 14.44
N LEU A 216 8.82 1.90 15.52
CA LEU A 216 10.27 2.13 15.45
C LEU A 216 11.06 0.94 14.93
N THR A 217 10.67 -0.27 15.32
CA THR A 217 11.34 -1.49 14.84
C THR A 217 11.22 -1.60 13.33
N TRP A 218 10.02 -1.34 12.78
CA TRP A 218 9.83 -1.29 11.33
C TRP A 218 10.73 -0.24 10.67
N MET A 219 10.74 1.00 11.20
CA MET A 219 11.58 2.08 10.67
C MET A 219 13.06 1.70 10.67
N LYS A 220 13.56 1.07 11.73
CA LYS A 220 14.95 0.65 11.86
C LYS A 220 15.40 -0.26 10.72
N TYR A 221 14.53 -1.15 10.26
CA TYR A 221 14.84 -2.06 9.13
C TYR A 221 14.54 -1.42 7.77
N ALA A 222 13.51 -0.64 7.64
CA ALA A 222 13.06 -0.10 6.36
C ALA A 222 13.85 1.13 5.90
N TYR A 223 14.20 2.07 6.82
CA TYR A 223 14.89 3.31 6.45
C TYR A 223 16.26 3.12 5.80
N PRO A 224 17.14 2.20 6.24
CA PRO A 224 18.39 1.96 5.54
C PRO A 224 18.19 1.59 4.08
N ILE A 225 17.20 0.73 3.78
CA ILE A 225 16.86 0.32 2.42
C ILE A 225 16.34 1.52 1.62
N LEU A 226 15.41 2.30 2.20
CA LEU A 226 14.85 3.51 1.60
C LEU A 226 15.96 4.51 1.24
N LEU A 227 16.88 4.78 2.17
CA LEU A 227 17.96 5.74 1.96
C LEU A 227 18.92 5.32 0.83
N ILE A 228 19.14 4.02 0.64
CA ILE A 228 19.92 3.49 -0.48
C ILE A 228 19.12 3.58 -1.80
N GLN A 229 17.84 3.30 -1.78
CA GLN A 229 17.00 3.33 -2.99
C GLN A 229 16.84 4.73 -3.57
N ILE A 230 16.79 5.79 -2.76
CA ILE A 230 16.65 7.18 -3.23
C ILE A 230 17.73 7.56 -4.26
N PRO A 231 19.04 7.50 -3.94
CA PRO A 231 20.07 7.88 -4.90
C PRO A 231 20.15 6.93 -6.10
N ILE A 232 19.94 5.62 -5.92
CA ILE A 232 19.91 4.65 -7.01
C ILE A 232 18.82 5.01 -8.02
N THR A 233 17.60 5.26 -7.54
CA THR A 233 16.48 5.66 -8.40
C THR A 233 16.75 6.98 -9.11
N ALA A 234 17.32 7.96 -8.42
CA ALA A 234 17.69 9.24 -9.03
C ALA A 234 18.67 9.05 -10.19
N ILE A 235 19.70 8.21 -10.01
CA ILE A 235 20.68 7.93 -11.06
C ILE A 235 20.04 7.19 -12.24
N ILE A 236 19.20 6.17 -11.97
CA ILE A 236 18.51 5.41 -13.02
C ILE A 236 17.60 6.33 -13.83
N LEU A 237 16.74 7.11 -13.19
CA LEU A 237 15.82 8.01 -13.86
C LEU A 237 16.55 9.08 -14.65
N TRP A 238 17.62 9.66 -14.09
CA TRP A 238 18.43 10.66 -14.81
C TRP A 238 19.10 10.09 -16.06
N ARG A 239 19.61 8.86 -16.00
CA ARG A 239 20.23 8.20 -17.15
C ARG A 239 19.22 7.78 -18.21
N THR A 240 18.05 7.28 -17.78
CA THR A 240 16.99 6.80 -18.69
C THR A 240 16.27 7.94 -19.38
N PHE A 241 15.95 8.99 -18.64
CA PHE A 241 15.17 10.15 -19.11
C PHE A 241 16.01 11.42 -19.08
N PHE A 242 17.22 11.39 -19.67
CA PHE A 242 18.06 12.59 -19.75
C PHE A 242 17.28 13.73 -20.42
N PRO A 243 17.01 14.86 -19.72
CA PRO A 243 16.07 15.85 -20.18
C PRO A 243 16.65 16.76 -21.24
N GLU A 244 15.81 17.28 -22.13
CA GLU A 244 16.16 18.23 -23.17
C GLU A 244 16.55 19.60 -22.58
N LYS A 245 15.95 19.97 -21.44
CA LYS A 245 16.22 21.23 -20.71
C LYS A 245 16.88 20.96 -19.35
N LEU A 246 18.08 21.46 -19.17
CA LEU A 246 18.86 21.28 -17.93
C LEU A 246 18.57 22.33 -16.87
N ILE A 247 17.93 23.45 -17.26
CA ILE A 247 17.59 24.57 -16.38
C ILE A 247 16.13 24.97 -16.61
N LEU A 248 15.36 25.15 -15.53
CA LEU A 248 13.92 25.43 -15.55
C LEU A 248 13.58 26.82 -14.95
N ASP A 249 14.38 27.84 -15.24
CA ASP A 249 14.25 29.19 -14.64
C ASP A 249 12.84 29.78 -14.77
N SER A 250 12.27 29.76 -15.99
CA SER A 250 10.95 30.36 -16.26
C SER A 250 9.82 29.64 -15.50
N ALA A 251 9.86 28.32 -15.48
CA ALA A 251 8.86 27.50 -14.80
C ALA A 251 8.93 27.66 -13.27
N VAL A 252 10.15 27.62 -12.72
CA VAL A 252 10.39 27.84 -11.29
C VAL A 252 9.95 29.22 -10.84
N ARG A 253 10.27 30.26 -11.63
CA ARG A 253 9.83 31.64 -11.33
C ARG A 253 8.31 31.76 -11.33
N LYS A 254 7.61 31.22 -12.32
CA LYS A 254 6.14 31.22 -12.39
C LYS A 254 5.53 30.50 -11.20
N LEU A 255 6.06 29.32 -10.85
CA LEU A 255 5.58 28.55 -9.71
C LEU A 255 5.80 29.34 -8.39
N LYS A 256 6.97 29.96 -8.20
CA LYS A 256 7.23 30.80 -7.03
C LYS A 256 6.25 31.97 -6.90
N ILE A 257 5.92 32.65 -8.01
CA ILE A 257 4.91 33.72 -8.02
C ILE A 257 3.53 33.17 -7.64
N GLN A 258 3.13 32.05 -8.24
CA GLN A 258 1.83 31.44 -7.99
C GLN A 258 1.65 31.04 -6.52
N VAL A 259 2.71 30.56 -5.87
CA VAL A 259 2.65 30.14 -4.47
C VAL A 259 2.94 31.29 -3.49
N ALA A 260 3.65 32.33 -3.90
CA ALA A 260 3.85 33.53 -3.09
C ALA A 260 2.51 34.20 -2.70
N HIS A 261 1.47 34.01 -3.52
CA HIS A 261 0.10 34.44 -3.18
C HIS A 261 -0.53 33.65 -2.02
N SER A 262 0.01 32.51 -1.62
CA SER A 262 -0.52 31.69 -0.51
C SER A 262 -0.21 32.25 0.90
N GLY A 263 0.59 33.31 1.00
CA GLY A 263 0.86 34.04 2.26
C GLY A 263 1.60 33.19 3.34
N LYS A 264 1.48 33.56 4.62
CA LYS A 264 2.03 32.82 5.77
C LYS A 264 1.18 31.58 6.10
N LEU A 265 1.72 30.62 6.85
CA LEU A 265 0.96 29.48 7.37
C LEU A 265 -0.25 29.96 8.16
N SER A 266 -1.43 29.41 7.86
CA SER A 266 -2.62 29.69 8.66
C SER A 266 -2.55 29.00 10.03
N ASN A 267 -3.29 29.50 11.01
CA ASN A 267 -3.37 28.85 12.32
C ASN A 267 -3.89 27.42 12.21
N GLN A 268 -4.81 27.14 11.29
CA GLN A 268 -5.33 25.80 11.03
C GLN A 268 -4.24 24.87 10.48
N GLN A 269 -3.39 25.34 9.56
CA GLN A 269 -2.26 24.58 9.04
C GLN A 269 -1.23 24.26 10.12
N ILE A 270 -0.92 25.24 10.99
CA ILE A 270 0.00 25.04 12.11
C ILE A 270 -0.57 24.01 13.09
N LEU A 271 -1.85 24.15 13.46
CA LEU A 271 -2.53 23.21 14.34
C LEU A 271 -2.56 21.78 13.73
N SER A 272 -2.86 21.67 12.45
CA SER A 272 -2.83 20.39 11.73
C SER A 272 -1.46 19.71 11.80
N ILE A 273 -0.38 20.45 11.57
CA ILE A 273 0.99 19.94 11.69
C ILE A 273 1.30 19.51 13.12
N LEU A 274 0.93 20.30 14.12
CA LEU A 274 1.17 19.96 15.54
C LEU A 274 0.43 18.69 15.95
N ILE A 275 -0.84 18.55 15.56
CA ILE A 275 -1.62 17.33 15.82
C ILE A 275 -0.97 16.13 15.15
N PHE A 276 -0.55 16.26 13.88
CA PHE A 276 0.12 15.17 13.19
C PHE A 276 1.43 14.74 13.86
N ILE A 277 2.22 15.71 14.34
CA ILE A 277 3.44 15.43 15.10
C ILE A 277 3.11 14.68 16.39
N LEU A 278 2.06 15.08 17.11
CA LEU A 278 1.64 14.39 18.32
C LEU A 278 1.18 12.95 18.05
N ILE A 279 0.44 12.73 16.95
CA ILE A 279 0.03 11.38 16.52
C ILE A 279 1.27 10.53 16.20
N PHE A 280 2.23 11.09 15.48
CA PHE A 280 3.49 10.43 15.17
C PHE A 280 4.25 10.02 16.44
N PHE A 281 4.36 10.92 17.42
CA PHE A 281 4.92 10.57 18.73
C PHE A 281 4.11 9.47 19.43
N GLY A 282 2.78 9.50 19.32
CA GLY A 282 1.91 8.44 19.80
C GLY A 282 2.28 7.09 19.21
N TRP A 283 2.41 6.99 17.89
CA TRP A 283 2.81 5.74 17.21
C TRP A 283 4.20 5.26 17.63
N VAL A 284 5.15 6.18 17.80
CA VAL A 284 6.54 5.84 18.16
C VAL A 284 6.65 5.33 19.59
N PHE A 285 5.97 5.96 20.54
CA PHE A 285 6.18 5.71 21.98
C PHE A 285 5.07 4.88 22.64
N PHE A 286 3.86 4.87 22.09
CA PHE A 286 2.71 4.25 22.71
C PHE A 286 2.07 3.13 21.87
N SER A 287 2.64 2.76 20.71
CA SER A 287 2.06 1.72 19.86
C SER A 287 2.00 0.34 20.52
N SER A 288 2.96 0.00 21.38
CA SER A 288 2.97 -1.27 22.11
C SER A 288 1.91 -1.36 23.20
N THR A 289 1.42 -0.24 23.72
CA THR A 289 0.44 -0.21 24.82
C THR A 289 -0.98 0.07 24.36
N LEU A 290 -1.16 0.94 23.37
CA LEU A 290 -2.47 1.38 22.89
C LEU A 290 -2.85 0.75 21.55
N GLY A 291 -1.91 0.16 20.84
CA GLY A 291 -2.09 -0.26 19.45
C GLY A 291 -1.94 0.90 18.45
N LEU A 292 -1.56 0.58 17.23
CA LEU A 292 -1.41 1.56 16.14
C LEU A 292 -2.76 2.13 15.69
N GLY A 293 -3.79 1.27 15.66
CA GLY A 293 -5.13 1.63 15.21
C GLY A 293 -5.81 2.63 16.14
N MET A 294 -5.74 2.40 17.44
CA MET A 294 -6.36 3.29 18.41
C MET A 294 -5.74 4.68 18.38
N ILE A 295 -4.43 4.79 18.27
CA ILE A 295 -3.73 6.08 18.14
C ILE A 295 -4.17 6.81 16.86
N SER A 296 -4.32 6.10 15.75
CA SER A 296 -4.80 6.67 14.50
C SER A 296 -6.20 7.23 14.63
N LEU A 297 -7.11 6.50 15.29
CA LEU A 297 -8.49 6.94 15.53
C LEU A 297 -8.55 8.16 16.46
N ILE A 298 -7.72 8.20 17.52
CA ILE A 298 -7.57 9.39 18.37
C ILE A 298 -7.18 10.59 17.51
N GLY A 299 -6.25 10.40 16.60
CA GLY A 299 -5.85 11.43 15.64
C GLY A 299 -7.01 11.95 14.80
N VAL A 300 -7.79 11.07 14.18
CA VAL A 300 -8.97 11.41 13.36
C VAL A 300 -9.99 12.20 14.20
N ILE A 301 -10.30 11.69 15.40
CA ILE A 301 -11.23 12.37 16.33
C ILE A 301 -10.72 13.76 16.67
N THR A 302 -9.42 13.92 16.91
CA THR A 302 -8.81 15.21 17.21
C THR A 302 -8.97 16.20 16.05
N TYR A 303 -8.69 15.78 14.79
CA TYR A 303 -8.91 16.63 13.60
C TYR A 303 -10.37 17.07 13.46
N LEU A 304 -11.32 16.15 13.66
CA LEU A 304 -12.75 16.46 13.64
C LEU A 304 -13.16 17.39 14.76
N SER A 305 -12.68 17.19 15.99
CA SER A 305 -13.04 17.98 17.16
C SER A 305 -12.53 19.44 17.08
N PHE A 306 -11.38 19.66 16.44
CA PHE A 306 -10.86 21.00 16.19
C PHE A 306 -11.42 21.63 14.91
N GLY A 307 -12.34 20.97 14.21
CA GLY A 307 -12.97 21.51 12.99
C GLY A 307 -11.97 21.70 11.84
N LEU A 308 -10.88 20.93 11.81
CA LEU A 308 -9.89 20.98 10.73
C LEU A 308 -10.37 20.27 9.48
N ILE A 309 -11.31 19.34 9.63
CA ILE A 309 -11.96 18.61 8.53
C ILE A 309 -13.37 18.21 8.94
N ASP A 310 -14.27 18.10 7.98
CA ASP A 310 -15.63 17.60 8.19
C ASP A 310 -15.73 16.10 7.91
N TRP A 311 -16.63 15.40 8.63
CA TRP A 311 -16.90 13.99 8.40
C TRP A 311 -17.29 13.66 6.96
N ARG A 312 -18.04 14.57 6.31
CA ARG A 312 -18.47 14.39 4.91
C ARG A 312 -17.26 14.32 3.97
N GLU A 313 -16.24 15.12 4.22
CA GLU A 313 -15.00 15.15 3.42
C GLU A 313 -14.17 13.90 3.65
N ILE A 314 -14.00 13.47 4.90
CA ILE A 314 -13.35 12.19 5.23
C ILE A 314 -14.07 11.04 4.53
N ASN A 315 -15.39 10.95 4.70
CA ASN A 315 -16.17 9.84 4.14
C ASN A 315 -16.09 9.77 2.61
N LYS A 316 -16.05 10.91 1.94
CA LYS A 316 -15.98 11.00 0.47
C LYS A 316 -14.61 10.60 -0.08
N ASN A 317 -13.54 10.96 0.61
CA ASN A 317 -12.18 10.86 0.09
C ASN A 317 -11.41 9.66 0.67
N THR A 318 -11.93 9.00 1.70
CA THR A 318 -11.34 7.76 2.25
C THR A 318 -11.69 6.58 1.35
N ASN A 319 -10.69 5.79 1.00
CA ASN A 319 -10.88 4.59 0.19
C ASN A 319 -11.36 3.41 1.05
N TRP A 320 -12.69 3.37 1.30
CA TRP A 320 -13.34 2.30 2.07
C TRP A 320 -13.12 0.91 1.45
N GLY A 321 -13.00 0.84 0.12
CA GLY A 321 -12.75 -0.42 -0.58
C GLY A 321 -11.42 -1.05 -0.20
N LEU A 322 -10.38 -0.24 -0.03
CA LEU A 322 -9.09 -0.72 0.44
C LEU A 322 -9.14 -1.20 1.89
N ILE A 323 -9.85 -0.48 2.77
CA ILE A 323 -10.00 -0.87 4.18
C ILE A 323 -10.66 -2.25 4.27
N MET A 324 -11.77 -2.45 3.55
CA MET A 324 -12.47 -3.73 3.51
C MET A 324 -11.63 -4.84 2.91
N LEU A 325 -10.91 -4.55 1.82
CA LEU A 325 -10.01 -5.51 1.18
C LEU A 325 -8.92 -5.99 2.14
N PHE A 326 -8.31 -5.08 2.89
CA PHE A 326 -7.27 -5.40 3.85
C PHE A 326 -7.82 -6.22 5.03
N GLY A 327 -9.02 -5.88 5.51
CA GLY A 327 -9.69 -6.66 6.54
C GLY A 327 -9.96 -8.09 6.09
N ALA A 328 -10.49 -8.28 4.88
CA ALA A 328 -10.72 -9.61 4.31
C ALA A 328 -9.42 -10.39 4.13
N ALA A 329 -8.35 -9.73 3.68
CA ALA A 329 -7.03 -10.33 3.51
C ALA A 329 -6.45 -10.83 4.85
N ILE A 330 -6.48 -9.98 5.88
CA ILE A 330 -6.01 -10.35 7.23
C ILE A 330 -6.83 -11.52 7.77
N SER A 331 -8.16 -11.47 7.63
CA SER A 331 -9.03 -12.56 8.09
C SER A 331 -8.70 -13.88 7.40
N VAL A 332 -8.54 -13.90 6.07
CA VAL A 332 -8.13 -15.11 5.34
C VAL A 332 -6.74 -15.59 5.76
N GLY A 333 -5.79 -14.66 5.96
CA GLY A 333 -4.45 -15.00 6.41
C GLY A 333 -4.42 -15.70 7.76
N VAL A 334 -5.26 -15.25 8.71
CA VAL A 334 -5.46 -15.93 10.02
C VAL A 334 -6.00 -17.33 9.81
N GLN A 335 -7.03 -17.49 8.97
CA GLN A 335 -7.59 -18.80 8.65
C GLN A 335 -6.59 -19.73 7.97
N MET A 336 -5.71 -19.21 7.11
CA MET A 336 -4.62 -19.98 6.51
C MET A 336 -3.65 -20.52 7.58
N LYS A 337 -3.40 -19.75 8.65
CA LYS A 337 -2.58 -20.20 9.78
C LYS A 337 -3.32 -21.28 10.59
N GLU A 338 -4.52 -20.96 11.06
CA GLU A 338 -5.28 -21.82 11.99
C GLU A 338 -5.62 -23.18 11.40
N THR A 339 -5.89 -23.24 10.09
CA THR A 339 -6.18 -24.47 9.37
C THR A 339 -4.94 -25.21 8.84
N GLY A 340 -3.73 -24.70 9.08
CA GLY A 340 -2.48 -25.27 8.58
C GLY A 340 -2.29 -25.15 7.06
N ALA A 341 -3.18 -24.46 6.34
CA ALA A 341 -3.09 -24.31 4.89
C ALA A 341 -1.79 -23.61 4.45
N ALA A 342 -1.39 -22.54 5.18
CA ALA A 342 -0.15 -21.82 4.87
C ALA A 342 1.09 -22.70 5.06
N LEU A 343 1.14 -23.48 6.13
CA LEU A 343 2.23 -24.42 6.40
C LEU A 343 2.29 -25.55 5.34
N TRP A 344 1.13 -26.09 4.96
CA TRP A 344 1.06 -27.13 3.93
C TRP A 344 1.59 -26.62 2.58
N ILE A 345 1.20 -25.41 2.16
CA ILE A 345 1.70 -24.79 0.93
C ILE A 345 3.21 -24.58 1.02
N ALA A 346 3.68 -24.01 2.16
CA ALA A 346 5.09 -23.76 2.37
C ALA A 346 5.93 -25.05 2.32
N ASN A 347 5.52 -26.11 3.01
CA ASN A 347 6.24 -27.39 3.04
C ASN A 347 6.31 -28.05 1.65
N ASN A 348 5.20 -28.06 0.90
CA ASN A 348 5.20 -28.60 -0.46
C ASN A 348 6.13 -27.79 -1.39
N PHE A 349 6.16 -26.47 -1.20
CA PHE A 349 7.04 -25.61 -1.96
C PHE A 349 8.51 -25.81 -1.59
N LEU A 350 8.84 -25.88 -0.30
CA LEU A 350 10.19 -26.10 0.22
C LEU A 350 10.75 -27.46 -0.23
N ASN A 351 9.96 -28.52 -0.14
CA ASN A 351 10.36 -29.85 -0.64
C ASN A 351 10.77 -29.83 -2.12
N TYR A 352 10.17 -28.96 -2.92
CA TYR A 352 10.55 -28.78 -4.32
C TYR A 352 11.84 -27.98 -4.49
N VAL A 353 12.03 -26.93 -3.66
CA VAL A 353 13.19 -26.03 -3.70
C VAL A 353 14.44 -26.70 -3.16
N ASP A 354 14.35 -27.42 -2.05
CA ASP A 354 15.49 -28.05 -1.37
C ASP A 354 16.13 -29.16 -2.24
N ASN A 355 15.37 -29.73 -3.14
CA ASN A 355 15.89 -30.65 -4.16
C ASN A 355 16.77 -29.95 -5.23
N ILE A 356 16.69 -28.62 -5.34
CA ILE A 356 17.39 -27.84 -6.37
C ILE A 356 18.61 -27.09 -5.80
N PHE A 357 18.59 -26.70 -4.53
CA PHE A 357 19.58 -25.80 -3.93
C PHE A 357 20.29 -26.42 -2.71
N ILE A 358 21.61 -26.22 -2.62
CA ILE A 358 22.50 -26.82 -1.60
C ILE A 358 22.43 -26.10 -0.24
N ASN A 359 22.07 -24.78 -0.21
CA ASN A 359 21.97 -23.95 1.00
C ASN A 359 20.51 -23.53 1.23
N ALA A 360 19.76 -24.31 2.00
CA ALA A 360 18.32 -24.14 2.19
C ALA A 360 17.93 -22.73 2.68
N GLN A 361 18.50 -22.21 3.75
CA GLN A 361 18.05 -20.96 4.40
C GLN A 361 18.24 -19.71 3.52
N PHE A 362 19.38 -19.58 2.84
CA PHE A 362 19.67 -18.45 1.95
C PHE A 362 18.82 -18.51 0.68
N SER A 363 18.60 -19.73 0.15
CA SER A 363 17.77 -19.94 -1.04
C SER A 363 16.29 -19.63 -0.78
N HIS A 364 15.75 -19.97 0.39
CA HIS A 364 14.37 -19.67 0.78
C HIS A 364 14.10 -18.15 0.76
N SER A 365 15.01 -17.35 1.34
CA SER A 365 14.90 -15.90 1.33
C SER A 365 14.95 -15.31 -0.09
N ILE A 366 15.90 -15.73 -0.91
CA ILE A 366 16.03 -15.24 -2.29
C ILE A 366 14.81 -15.62 -3.13
N ILE A 367 14.34 -16.85 -3.03
CA ILE A 367 13.18 -17.32 -3.80
C ILE A 367 11.93 -16.58 -3.36
N SER A 368 11.74 -16.35 -2.06
CA SER A 368 10.63 -15.54 -1.53
C SER A 368 10.66 -14.13 -2.10
N ILE A 369 11.82 -13.49 -2.19
CA ILE A 369 12.01 -12.16 -2.80
C ILE A 369 11.65 -12.21 -4.30
N ILE A 370 12.15 -13.20 -5.03
CA ILE A 370 11.90 -13.33 -6.48
C ILE A 370 10.41 -13.55 -6.76
N ILE A 371 9.76 -14.45 -6.04
CA ILE A 371 8.34 -14.75 -6.23
C ILE A 371 7.51 -13.51 -5.91
N THR A 372 7.76 -12.87 -4.76
CA THR A 372 7.02 -11.66 -4.34
C THR A 372 7.22 -10.54 -5.36
N SER A 373 8.47 -10.27 -5.77
CA SER A 373 8.78 -9.24 -6.76
C SER A 373 8.14 -9.53 -8.12
N SER A 374 8.07 -10.78 -8.53
CA SER A 374 7.45 -11.18 -9.80
C SER A 374 5.93 -11.01 -9.75
N LEU A 375 5.29 -11.41 -8.67
CA LEU A 375 3.84 -11.31 -8.50
C LEU A 375 3.37 -9.87 -8.35
N THR A 376 4.14 -8.96 -7.77
CA THR A 376 3.79 -7.53 -7.69
C THR A 376 3.74 -6.84 -9.05
N ASN A 377 4.27 -7.45 -10.11
CA ASN A 377 4.09 -6.95 -11.48
C ASN A 377 2.73 -7.34 -12.10
N ILE A 378 2.06 -8.32 -11.51
CA ILE A 378 0.75 -8.84 -11.98
C ILE A 378 -0.36 -8.37 -11.04
N LEU A 379 -0.12 -8.51 -9.74
CA LEU A 379 -1.03 -8.08 -8.68
C LEU A 379 -0.59 -6.74 -8.08
N SER A 380 -1.49 -6.04 -7.42
CA SER A 380 -1.09 -4.91 -6.59
C SER A 380 -0.22 -5.37 -5.41
N ASN A 381 0.67 -4.50 -4.92
CA ASN A 381 1.53 -4.81 -3.76
C ASN A 381 0.72 -5.29 -2.54
N ALA A 382 -0.44 -4.68 -2.30
CA ALA A 382 -1.32 -5.04 -1.21
C ALA A 382 -1.93 -6.44 -1.39
N ALA A 383 -2.38 -6.77 -2.60
CA ALA A 383 -2.92 -8.09 -2.94
C ALA A 383 -1.84 -9.17 -2.82
N THR A 384 -0.62 -8.89 -3.25
CA THR A 384 0.50 -9.81 -3.15
C THR A 384 0.81 -10.17 -1.71
N ILE A 385 0.92 -9.18 -0.83
CA ILE A 385 1.15 -9.43 0.60
C ILE A 385 -0.04 -10.15 1.25
N ALA A 386 -1.26 -9.77 0.89
CA ALA A 386 -2.47 -10.40 1.41
C ALA A 386 -2.47 -11.92 1.17
N VAL A 387 -1.99 -12.35 0.02
CA VAL A 387 -1.98 -13.76 -0.38
C VAL A 387 -0.70 -14.47 0.06
N LEU A 388 0.46 -13.88 -0.21
CA LEU A 388 1.75 -14.53 0.03
C LEU A 388 2.27 -14.35 1.45
N GLY A 389 1.84 -13.32 2.19
CA GLY A 389 2.34 -13.05 3.54
C GLY A 389 2.33 -14.28 4.46
N PRO A 390 1.18 -14.95 4.63
CA PRO A 390 1.09 -16.16 5.45
C PRO A 390 2.00 -17.30 4.98
N ILE A 391 2.17 -17.45 3.67
CA ILE A 391 3.00 -18.51 3.06
C ILE A 391 4.49 -18.20 3.29
N ILE A 392 4.90 -16.96 3.03
CA ILE A 392 6.30 -16.53 3.15
C ILE A 392 6.78 -16.61 4.60
N ILE A 393 5.93 -16.27 5.57
CA ILE A 393 6.27 -16.41 6.99
C ILE A 393 6.60 -17.87 7.32
N ASN A 394 5.83 -18.83 6.80
CA ASN A 394 6.12 -20.25 7.01
C ASN A 394 7.34 -20.75 6.23
N ILE A 395 7.63 -20.19 5.06
CA ILE A 395 8.85 -20.49 4.30
C ILE A 395 10.10 -20.00 5.04
N SER A 396 10.00 -18.84 5.69
CA SER A 396 11.11 -18.20 6.40
C SER A 396 11.24 -18.66 7.87
N GLY A 397 10.38 -19.53 8.34
CA GLY A 397 10.02 -19.83 9.74
C GLY A 397 11.14 -20.07 10.74
N ASP A 398 12.35 -20.48 10.35
CA ASP A 398 13.51 -20.67 11.24
C ASP A 398 14.59 -19.57 11.07
N SER A 399 14.32 -18.53 10.29
CA SER A 399 15.30 -17.51 9.90
C SER A 399 14.93 -16.06 10.28
N ILE A 400 13.84 -15.88 11.04
CA ILE A 400 13.39 -14.55 11.50
C ILE A 400 13.68 -14.34 12.98
#